data_b27398d2da8223983f1b39b8fd83c6e0
#
_entry.id   b27398d2da8223983f1b39b8fd83c6e0
#
_cell.length_a   1.000
_cell.length_b   1.000
_cell.length_c   1.000
_cell.angle_alpha   90.00
_cell.angle_beta   90.00
_cell.angle_gamma   90.00
#
_symmetry.space_group_name_H-M   'P 1'
#
loop_
_entity.id
_entity.type
_entity.pdbx_description
1 polymer ?
#
loop_
_entity_poly.entity_id
_entity_poly.type
_entity_poly.pdbx_seq_one_letter_code
_entity_poly.pdbx_strand_id
1 'polypeptide(L)'
;MSSSTSPINDAVWHPVCKVDEIPQSGGRTVNAGDLSIALFRLTDDSVKAIENRCPHKNGPLVEGVISGGDVLCPLHNWRVNLDSGEVAAPESGCVKRFPVKVEDGQVFLNL
;
A
#
# COMPACT_ATOMS: atom_id res chain seq x y z
N MET A 1 4.54 2.44 31.81
CA MET A 1 4.71 2.17 31.16
C MET A 1 4.96 1.52 30.52
N SER A 2 4.99 1.39 30.19
CA SER A 2 5.28 0.89 29.62
C SER A 2 5.54 0.42 28.94
N SER A 3 5.61 0.31 28.71
CA SER A 3 5.79 -0.13 28.06
C SER A 3 6.25 -0.62 27.29
N SER A 4 6.36 -0.54 26.99
CA SER A 4 6.82 -0.92 26.21
C SER A 4 7.52 -1.76 25.95
N THR A 5 7.43 -2.34 25.97
CA THR A 5 8.24 -3.11 25.85
C THR A 5 8.14 -4.31 25.17
N SER A 6 7.33 -4.61 24.47
CA SER A 6 7.25 -5.74 23.73
C SER A 6 7.94 -5.58 22.47
N PRO A 7 9.08 -5.77 22.42
CA PRO A 7 9.90 -5.30 21.42
C PRO A 7 9.65 -5.81 20.06
N ILE A 8 9.52 -7.04 19.89
CA ILE A 8 9.52 -7.55 18.58
C ILE A 8 8.30 -7.23 17.81
N ASN A 9 7.21 -7.22 18.53
CA ASN A 9 5.97 -6.97 17.88
C ASN A 9 5.49 -5.62 18.09
N ASP A 10 6.34 -4.78 18.57
CA ASP A 10 5.93 -3.45 18.75
C ASP A 10 5.82 -2.83 17.46
N ALA A 11 4.75 -3.12 16.83
CA ALA A 11 4.43 -2.40 15.66
C ALA A 11 4.29 -0.97 16.04
N VAL A 12 5.08 -0.14 15.47
CA VAL A 12 4.90 1.28 15.63
C VAL A 12 3.92 1.70 14.55
N TRP A 13 2.71 1.98 14.94
CA TRP A 13 1.65 2.34 14.01
C TRP A 13 1.57 3.84 13.88
N HIS A 14 1.79 4.32 12.66
CA HIS A 14 1.78 5.74 12.35
C HIS A 14 0.48 6.11 11.67
N PRO A 15 -0.30 7.04 12.23
CA PRO A 15 -1.52 7.49 11.54
C PRO A 15 -1.12 8.29 10.31
N VAL A 16 -1.71 7.97 9.17
CA VAL A 16 -1.32 8.61 7.92
C VAL A 16 -2.44 9.37 7.25
N CYS A 17 -3.66 8.85 7.30
CA CYS A 17 -4.81 9.55 6.72
C CYS A 17 -6.07 8.82 7.14
N LYS A 18 -7.22 9.37 6.76
CA LYS A 18 -8.49 8.69 6.99
C LYS A 18 -8.87 7.93 5.74
N VAL A 19 -9.64 6.86 5.91
CA VAL A 19 -10.10 6.06 4.76
C VAL A 19 -10.81 6.96 3.75
N ASP A 20 -11.61 7.91 4.24
CA ASP A 20 -12.34 8.81 3.36
C ASP A 20 -11.44 9.72 2.52
N GLU A 21 -10.19 9.85 2.91
CA GLU A 21 -9.25 10.67 2.16
C GLU A 21 -8.59 9.91 1.02
N ILE A 22 -8.87 8.62 0.90
CA ILE A 22 -8.40 7.81 -0.22
C ILE A 22 -9.59 7.65 -1.17
N PRO A 23 -9.44 7.99 -2.45
CA PRO A 23 -10.56 7.81 -3.39
C PRO A 23 -11.01 6.36 -3.41
N GLN A 24 -12.33 6.13 -3.48
CA GLN A 24 -12.84 4.77 -3.54
C GLN A 24 -12.36 4.10 -4.82
N SER A 25 -11.87 2.87 -4.71
CA SER A 25 -11.25 2.15 -5.81
C SER A 25 -10.09 2.94 -6.41
N GLY A 26 -9.40 3.68 -5.58
CA GLY A 26 -8.27 4.51 -6.01
C GLY A 26 -7.15 4.49 -5.00
N GLY A 27 -6.21 5.39 -5.17
CA GLY A 27 -5.01 5.42 -4.37
C GLY A 27 -4.62 6.82 -3.91
N ARG A 28 -3.76 6.86 -2.92
CA ARG A 28 -3.20 8.08 -2.36
C ARG A 28 -1.74 7.83 -2.00
N THR A 29 -0.88 8.79 -2.30
CA THR A 29 0.53 8.70 -1.96
C THR A 29 0.79 9.20 -0.54
N VAL A 30 1.60 8.45 0.19
CA VAL A 30 2.08 8.88 1.50
C VAL A 30 3.60 8.85 1.43
N ASN A 31 4.23 9.92 1.85
CA ASN A 31 5.69 9.99 1.88
C ASN A 31 6.17 9.81 3.31
N ALA A 32 7.13 8.92 3.50
CA ALA A 32 7.71 8.66 4.81
C ALA A 32 9.23 8.64 4.63
N GLY A 33 9.88 9.76 4.91
CA GLY A 33 11.31 9.89 4.65
C GLY A 33 11.55 9.78 3.16
N ASP A 34 12.40 8.84 2.77
CA ASP A 34 12.70 8.63 1.37
C ASP A 34 11.74 7.66 0.69
N LEU A 35 10.79 7.13 1.45
CA LEU A 35 9.84 6.17 0.90
C LEU A 35 8.61 6.87 0.36
N SER A 36 8.19 6.46 -0.83
CA SER A 36 6.91 6.86 -1.38
C SER A 36 6.03 5.61 -1.32
N ILE A 37 4.92 5.71 -0.62
CA ILE A 37 4.03 4.59 -0.36
C ILE A 37 2.70 4.85 -1.04
N ALA A 38 2.20 3.84 -1.76
CA ALA A 38 0.90 3.94 -2.39
C ALA A 38 -0.12 3.24 -1.50
N LEU A 39 -1.12 3.98 -1.06
CA LEU A 39 -2.25 3.42 -0.33
C LEU A 39 -3.38 3.23 -1.31
N PHE A 40 -4.00 2.05 -1.29
CA PHE A 40 -5.13 1.77 -2.17
C PHE A 40 -6.35 1.42 -1.34
N ARG A 41 -7.49 1.98 -1.72
CA ARG A 41 -8.77 1.68 -1.10
C ARG A 41 -9.55 0.81 -2.06
N LEU A 42 -9.83 -0.42 -1.64
CA LEU A 42 -10.53 -1.38 -2.49
C LEU A 42 -12.04 -1.16 -2.39
N THR A 43 -12.79 -1.88 -3.20
CA THR A 43 -14.25 -1.71 -3.27
C THR A 43 -14.95 -2.06 -1.96
N ASP A 44 -14.34 -2.92 -1.15
CA ASP A 44 -14.90 -3.27 0.16
C ASP A 44 -14.36 -2.37 1.27
N ASP A 45 -13.71 -1.26 0.90
CA ASP A 45 -13.11 -0.29 1.81
C ASP A 45 -11.90 -0.81 2.59
N SER A 46 -11.37 -1.97 2.22
CA SER A 46 -10.09 -2.39 2.79
C SER A 46 -8.98 -1.54 2.17
N VAL A 47 -7.91 -1.36 2.93
CA VAL A 47 -6.80 -0.51 2.52
C VAL A 47 -5.54 -1.35 2.45
N LYS A 48 -4.79 -1.19 1.35
CA LYS A 48 -3.52 -1.89 1.16
C LYS A 48 -2.43 -0.86 0.92
N ALA A 49 -1.21 -1.19 1.29
CA ALA A 49 -0.07 -0.28 1.15
C ALA A 49 1.11 -1.02 0.56
N ILE A 50 1.65 -0.46 -0.52
CA ILE A 50 2.84 -1.01 -1.18
C ILE A 50 3.74 0.13 -1.57
N GLU A 51 4.98 -0.19 -1.96
CA GLU A 51 5.86 0.81 -2.54
C GLU A 51 5.20 1.42 -3.76
N ASN A 52 5.31 2.73 -3.88
CA ASN A 52 4.73 3.45 -5.02
C ASN A 52 5.70 3.43 -6.20
N ARG A 53 6.07 2.24 -6.63
CA ARG A 53 7.07 2.07 -7.66
C ARG A 53 6.90 0.72 -8.35
N CYS A 54 6.64 0.75 -9.65
CA CYS A 54 6.54 -0.47 -10.42
C CYS A 54 7.94 -1.09 -10.57
N PRO A 55 8.10 -2.38 -10.32
CA PRO A 55 9.43 -2.99 -10.35
C PRO A 55 10.11 -2.97 -11.69
N HIS A 56 9.37 -2.79 -12.81
CA HIS A 56 10.03 -2.82 -14.10
C HIS A 56 10.46 -1.44 -14.61
N LYS A 57 9.72 -0.37 -14.27
CA LYS A 57 10.03 0.96 -14.82
C LYS A 57 9.87 2.07 -13.80
N ASN A 58 9.74 1.73 -12.54
CA ASN A 58 9.55 2.72 -11.47
C ASN A 58 8.33 3.61 -11.67
N GLY A 59 7.31 3.11 -12.38
CA GLY A 59 6.10 3.87 -12.58
C GLY A 59 5.34 4.07 -11.28
N PRO A 60 4.59 5.16 -11.14
CA PRO A 60 3.86 5.44 -9.90
C PRO A 60 2.62 4.55 -9.81
N LEU A 61 2.73 3.49 -9.03
CA LEU A 61 1.63 2.52 -8.90
C LEU A 61 0.35 3.16 -8.37
N VAL A 62 0.48 4.23 -7.60
CA VAL A 62 -0.70 4.91 -7.05
C VAL A 62 -1.63 5.42 -8.14
N GLU A 63 -1.11 5.65 -9.36
CA GLU A 63 -1.92 6.12 -10.49
C GLU A 63 -2.46 4.97 -11.32
N GLY A 64 -2.19 3.75 -10.92
CA GLY A 64 -2.67 2.59 -11.66
C GLY A 64 -4.13 2.31 -11.39
N VAL A 65 -4.67 1.36 -12.14
CA VAL A 65 -6.06 0.97 -12.03
C VAL A 65 -6.19 -0.25 -11.14
N ILE A 66 -7.08 -0.19 -10.16
CA ILE A 66 -7.34 -1.33 -9.28
C ILE A 66 -8.27 -2.29 -10.01
N SER A 67 -7.88 -3.56 -10.00
CA SER A 67 -8.69 -4.62 -10.60
C SER A 67 -8.71 -5.79 -9.62
N GLY A 68 -9.82 -5.98 -8.94
CA GLY A 68 -9.91 -6.98 -7.89
C GLY A 68 -8.92 -6.68 -6.79
N GLY A 69 -8.05 -7.61 -6.48
CA GLY A 69 -7.02 -7.43 -5.47
C GLY A 69 -5.68 -6.97 -6.02
N ASP A 70 -5.65 -6.50 -7.27
CA ASP A 70 -4.42 -6.11 -7.95
C ASP A 70 -4.46 -4.67 -8.39
N VAL A 71 -3.28 -4.10 -8.66
CA VAL A 71 -3.18 -2.81 -9.32
C VAL A 71 -2.42 -3.00 -10.63
N LEU A 72 -2.88 -2.30 -11.68
CA LEU A 72 -2.23 -2.35 -12.97
C LEU A 72 -1.35 -1.11 -13.11
N CYS A 73 -0.06 -1.34 -13.36
CA CYS A 73 0.90 -0.25 -13.52
C CYS A 73 0.48 0.63 -14.70
N PRO A 74 0.48 1.96 -14.54
CA PRO A 74 0.02 2.85 -15.61
C PRO A 74 0.91 2.84 -16.85
N LEU A 75 2.13 2.33 -16.75
CA LEU A 75 3.03 2.36 -17.89
C LEU A 75 2.80 1.21 -18.87
N HIS A 76 2.75 -0.02 -18.38
CA HIS A 76 2.62 -1.18 -19.26
C HIS A 76 1.63 -2.21 -18.72
N ASN A 77 0.77 -1.78 -17.82
CA ASN A 77 -0.28 -2.64 -17.27
C ASN A 77 0.23 -3.90 -16.58
N TRP A 78 1.44 -3.85 -16.04
CA TRP A 78 1.91 -4.95 -15.21
C TRP A 78 1.00 -5.06 -14.00
N ARG A 79 0.57 -6.26 -13.71
CA ARG A 79 -0.39 -6.50 -12.63
C ARG A 79 0.36 -6.86 -11.36
N VAL A 80 0.17 -6.07 -10.32
CA VAL A 80 0.82 -6.27 -9.03
C VAL A 80 -0.24 -6.65 -8.00
N ASN A 81 -0.05 -7.77 -7.34
CA ASN A 81 -0.99 -8.22 -6.31
C ASN A 81 -0.80 -7.40 -5.05
N LEU A 82 -1.89 -6.83 -4.54
CA LEU A 82 -1.82 -5.93 -3.39
C LEU A 82 -1.62 -6.68 -2.06
N ASP A 83 -1.92 -7.97 -2.02
CA ASP A 83 -1.70 -8.77 -0.82
C ASP A 83 -0.29 -9.32 -0.73
N SER A 84 0.30 -9.72 -1.86
CA SER A 84 1.61 -10.34 -1.86
C SER A 84 2.72 -9.41 -2.32
N GLY A 85 2.38 -8.37 -3.08
CA GLY A 85 3.38 -7.49 -3.68
C GLY A 85 4.02 -8.07 -4.91
N GLU A 86 3.56 -9.22 -5.38
CA GLU A 86 4.17 -9.90 -6.51
C GLU A 86 3.53 -9.54 -7.83
N VAL A 87 4.34 -9.50 -8.87
CA VAL A 87 3.89 -9.23 -10.22
C VAL A 87 3.36 -10.53 -10.82
N ALA A 88 2.23 -10.44 -11.50
CA ALA A 88 1.62 -11.62 -12.12
C ALA A 88 2.41 -12.10 -13.33
N ALA A 89 2.43 -13.42 -13.55
CA ALA A 89 3.05 -13.99 -14.73
C ALA A 89 2.39 -13.42 -16.00
N PRO A 90 3.11 -13.32 -17.09
CA PRO A 90 4.46 -13.85 -17.35
C PRO A 90 5.60 -12.94 -16.86
N GLU A 91 5.30 -11.76 -16.39
CA GLU A 91 6.32 -10.89 -15.84
C GLU A 91 6.73 -11.40 -14.45
N SER A 92 7.78 -10.82 -13.91
CA SER A 92 8.22 -11.20 -12.58
C SER A 92 8.75 -9.97 -11.85
N GLY A 93 8.75 -10.05 -10.54
CA GLY A 93 9.20 -8.98 -9.69
C GLY A 93 8.30 -8.86 -8.48
N CYS A 94 8.66 -7.98 -7.57
CA CYS A 94 7.83 -7.74 -6.40
C CYS A 94 8.11 -6.34 -5.88
N VAL A 95 7.15 -5.82 -5.10
CA VAL A 95 7.31 -4.56 -4.41
C VAL A 95 7.16 -4.83 -2.91
N LYS A 96 7.72 -3.94 -2.11
CA LYS A 96 7.60 -4.05 -0.67
C LYS A 96 6.16 -3.74 -0.27
N ARG A 97 5.64 -4.49 0.69
CA ARG A 97 4.34 -4.25 1.27
C ARG A 97 4.52 -3.66 2.66
N PHE A 98 3.52 -2.93 3.10
CA PHE A 98 3.52 -2.36 4.45
C PHE A 98 2.26 -2.79 5.16
N PRO A 99 2.37 -3.26 6.42
CA PRO A 99 1.17 -3.62 7.17
C PRO A 99 0.27 -2.40 7.38
N VAL A 100 -1.02 -2.60 7.26
CA VAL A 100 -2.02 -1.55 7.39
C VAL A 100 -3.02 -1.94 8.45
N LYS A 101 -3.41 -0.96 9.26
CA LYS A 101 -4.46 -1.14 10.24
C LYS A 101 -5.44 0.02 10.09
N VAL A 102 -6.73 -0.26 10.17
CA VAL A 102 -7.75 0.77 10.13
C VAL A 102 -8.58 0.68 11.40
N GLU A 103 -8.67 1.79 12.13
CA GLU A 103 -9.47 1.86 13.34
C GLU A 103 -10.27 3.15 13.32
N ASP A 104 -11.57 3.06 13.48
CA ASP A 104 -12.47 4.22 13.48
C ASP A 104 -12.26 5.13 12.27
N GLY A 105 -12.04 4.53 11.13
CA GLY A 105 -11.83 5.26 9.89
C GLY A 105 -10.46 5.85 9.71
N GLN A 106 -9.56 5.65 10.67
CA GLN A 106 -8.19 6.14 10.60
C GLN A 106 -7.27 5.05 10.11
N VAL A 107 -6.45 5.36 9.10
CA VAL A 107 -5.48 4.43 8.53
C VAL A 107 -4.15 4.60 9.22
N PHE A 108 -3.57 3.49 9.65
CA PHE A 108 -2.25 3.45 10.27
C PHE A 108 -1.34 2.55 9.45
N LEU A 109 -0.09 2.94 9.33
CA LEU A 109 0.94 2.12 8.69
C LEU A 109 2.01 1.75 9.70
N ASN A 110 2.50 0.53 9.57
CA ASN A 110 3.66 0.09 10.32
C ASN A 110 4.87 0.34 9.42
N LEU A 111 5.70 1.27 9.81
CA LEU A 111 6.87 1.65 9.01
C LEU A 111 8.20 1.28 9.67
#